data_277de9e7c7e1f41f729d8f24bd8ac980
#
_entry.id   277de9e7c7e1f41f729d8f24bd8ac980
#
_cell.length_a   1.000
_cell.length_b   1.000
_cell.length_c   1.000
_cell.angle_alpha   90.00
_cell.angle_beta   90.00
_cell.angle_gamma   90.00
#
_symmetry.space_group_name_H-M   'P 1'
#
loop_
_entity.id
_entity.type
_entity.pdbx_description
1 polymer ?
#
loop_
_entity_poly.entity_id
_entity_poly.type
_entity_poly.pdbx_seq_one_letter_code
_entity_poly.pdbx_strand_id
1 'polypeptide(L)'
;MSKERNKAVPATYLILKKDGKILLMRRQGTGYYDGWYSVPAGHIEARELPIDGLMREAKEEIGIELSKKDLVFAHSMYRTKHDETGDRVDYFFVTSQWSGEIKNNEPHKCDDVRWFSVNALPNNMMHHVRDAIKYINKNIPYSELGLGEITKNPSK
;
A
#
# COMPACT_ATOMS: atom_id res chain seq x y z
N MET A 1 -8.73 -34.49 14.02
CA MET A 1 -9.17 -33.28 13.29
C MET A 1 -8.03 -32.29 13.23
N SER A 2 -7.73 -31.79 12.05
CA SER A 2 -6.74 -30.72 11.89
C SER A 2 -7.34 -29.41 12.43
N LYS A 3 -6.60 -28.70 13.27
CA LYS A 3 -6.99 -27.38 13.73
C LYS A 3 -6.98 -26.42 12.54
N GLU A 4 -8.06 -25.70 12.32
CA GLU A 4 -8.09 -24.64 11.31
C GLU A 4 -7.06 -23.57 11.67
N ARG A 5 -6.16 -23.25 10.74
CA ARG A 5 -5.16 -22.23 10.95
C ARG A 5 -5.69 -20.87 10.50
N ASN A 6 -5.33 -19.84 11.26
CA ASN A 6 -5.63 -18.48 10.85
C ASN A 6 -4.96 -18.18 9.51
N LYS A 7 -5.69 -17.50 8.62
CA LYS A 7 -5.20 -17.14 7.31
C LYS A 7 -4.94 -15.63 7.28
N ALA A 8 -3.86 -15.26 6.60
CA ALA A 8 -3.54 -13.86 6.36
C ALA A 8 -3.13 -13.66 4.92
N VAL A 9 -3.56 -12.56 4.33
CA VAL A 9 -3.18 -12.14 2.99
C VAL A 9 -2.07 -11.11 3.10
N PRO A 10 -0.85 -11.43 2.67
CA PRO A 10 0.25 -10.48 2.67
C PRO A 10 0.13 -9.51 1.50
N ALA A 11 0.46 -8.25 1.75
CA ALA A 11 0.48 -7.20 0.74
C ALA A 11 1.71 -6.32 0.91
N THR A 12 2.18 -5.74 -0.19
CA THR A 12 3.30 -4.80 -0.21
C THR A 12 2.82 -3.42 -0.62
N TYR A 13 3.42 -2.39 -0.03
CA TYR A 13 3.09 -0.98 -0.24
C TYR A 13 4.37 -0.19 -0.49
N LEU A 14 4.35 0.66 -1.49
CA LEU A 14 5.48 1.49 -1.87
C LEU A 14 5.28 2.95 -1.45
N ILE A 15 6.11 3.43 -0.54
CA ILE A 15 6.20 4.85 -0.22
C ILE A 15 7.31 5.44 -1.10
N LEU A 16 6.92 5.98 -2.26
CA LEU A 16 7.85 6.63 -3.18
C LEU A 16 7.97 8.10 -2.79
N LYS A 17 9.18 8.51 -2.43
CA LYS A 17 9.46 9.86 -1.92
C LYS A 17 10.30 10.68 -2.90
N LYS A 18 9.95 11.95 -3.03
CA LYS A 18 10.75 12.93 -3.78
C LYS A 18 10.43 14.35 -3.27
N ASP A 19 11.46 15.09 -2.90
CA ASP A 19 11.35 16.51 -2.53
C ASP A 19 10.26 16.79 -1.47
N GLY A 20 10.21 15.95 -0.41
CA GLY A 20 9.22 16.08 0.67
C GLY A 20 7.80 15.67 0.29
N LYS A 21 7.64 14.99 -0.85
CA LYS A 21 6.35 14.53 -1.36
C LYS A 21 6.31 13.01 -1.46
N ILE A 22 5.10 12.47 -1.42
CA ILE A 22 4.79 11.05 -1.61
C ILE A 22 3.88 10.91 -2.83
N LEU A 23 4.12 9.88 -3.65
CA LEU A 23 3.26 9.56 -4.78
C LEU A 23 2.01 8.82 -4.29
N LEU A 24 0.85 9.34 -4.64
CA LEU A 24 -0.44 8.71 -4.35
C LEU A 24 -1.20 8.41 -5.63
N MET A 25 -2.06 7.39 -5.54
CA MET A 25 -2.92 6.91 -6.60
C MET A 25 -4.36 6.88 -6.10
N ARG A 26 -5.31 7.45 -6.85
CA ARG A 26 -6.73 7.41 -6.48
C ARG A 26 -7.41 6.22 -7.15
N ARG A 27 -8.06 5.42 -6.35
CA ARG A 27 -8.76 4.21 -6.80
C ARG A 27 -10.05 4.56 -7.55
N GLN A 28 -10.35 3.80 -8.60
CA GLN A 28 -11.64 3.86 -9.29
C GLN A 28 -12.01 2.49 -9.86
N GLY A 29 -13.31 2.21 -9.99
CA GLY A 29 -13.80 1.03 -10.68
C GLY A 29 -13.42 -0.32 -10.06
N THR A 30 -12.98 -0.33 -8.80
CA THR A 30 -12.51 -1.54 -8.12
C THR A 30 -13.56 -2.14 -7.17
N GLY A 31 -14.56 -1.34 -6.77
CA GLY A 31 -15.55 -1.73 -5.76
C GLY A 31 -15.03 -1.65 -4.32
N TYR A 32 -13.81 -1.16 -4.12
CA TYR A 32 -13.19 -1.06 -2.81
C TYR A 32 -12.42 0.26 -2.68
N TYR A 33 -12.85 1.13 -1.79
CA TYR A 33 -12.28 2.47 -1.56
C TYR A 33 -12.17 3.32 -2.84
N ASP A 34 -13.11 3.18 -3.78
CA ASP A 34 -13.12 4.00 -4.98
C ASP A 34 -13.28 5.48 -4.62
N GLY A 35 -12.50 6.35 -5.28
CA GLY A 35 -12.40 7.77 -4.96
C GLY A 35 -11.40 8.11 -3.85
N TRP A 36 -10.72 7.10 -3.27
CA TRP A 36 -9.75 7.30 -2.19
C TRP A 36 -8.33 7.05 -2.65
N TYR A 37 -7.40 7.78 -2.07
CA TYR A 37 -5.99 7.68 -2.36
C TYR A 37 -5.31 6.60 -1.55
N SER A 38 -4.35 5.93 -2.18
CA SER A 38 -3.41 5.00 -1.59
C SER A 38 -2.05 5.18 -2.26
N VAL A 39 -1.08 4.42 -1.82
CA VAL A 39 0.21 4.30 -2.50
C VAL A 39 0.17 3.11 -3.46
N PRO A 40 1.13 3.00 -4.40
CA PRO A 40 1.27 1.77 -5.19
C PRO A 40 1.38 0.55 -4.28
N ALA A 41 0.57 -0.46 -4.53
CA ALA A 41 0.47 -1.62 -3.64
C ALA A 41 -0.17 -2.81 -4.34
N GLY A 42 0.05 -4.00 -3.79
CA GLY A 42 -0.61 -5.21 -4.25
C GLY A 42 -0.39 -6.40 -3.34
N HIS A 43 -1.19 -7.42 -3.55
CA HIS A 43 -1.05 -8.68 -2.85
C HIS A 43 0.20 -9.42 -3.33
N ILE A 44 0.90 -10.07 -2.39
CA ILE A 44 2.01 -10.95 -2.71
C ILE A 44 1.40 -12.25 -3.28
N GLU A 45 1.86 -12.66 -4.44
CA GLU A 45 1.39 -13.88 -5.09
C GLU A 45 2.04 -15.13 -4.48
N ALA A 46 1.44 -16.28 -4.73
CA ALA A 46 2.00 -17.55 -4.27
C ALA A 46 3.44 -17.72 -4.82
N ARG A 47 4.36 -18.11 -3.94
CA ARG A 47 5.79 -18.31 -4.24
C ARG A 47 6.58 -17.04 -4.57
N GLU A 48 5.97 -15.88 -4.39
CA GLU A 48 6.60 -14.59 -4.59
C GLU A 48 7.12 -14.06 -3.25
N LEU A 49 8.29 -13.45 -3.26
CA LEU A 49 8.82 -12.76 -2.08
C LEU A 49 8.26 -11.33 -2.03
N PRO A 50 8.10 -10.72 -0.84
CA PRO A 50 7.48 -9.39 -0.72
C PRO A 50 8.13 -8.30 -1.58
N ILE A 51 9.46 -8.24 -1.64
CA ILE A 51 10.14 -7.23 -2.46
C ILE A 51 9.94 -7.48 -3.96
N ASP A 52 9.93 -8.74 -4.39
CA ASP A 52 9.67 -9.08 -5.79
C ASP A 52 8.23 -8.68 -6.19
N GLY A 53 7.28 -8.92 -5.29
CA GLY A 53 5.90 -8.48 -5.49
C GLY A 53 5.77 -6.96 -5.57
N LEU A 54 6.50 -6.23 -4.73
CA LEU A 54 6.51 -4.78 -4.77
C LEU A 54 7.07 -4.24 -6.10
N MET A 55 8.16 -4.82 -6.57
CA MET A 55 8.78 -4.43 -7.84
C MET A 55 7.83 -4.71 -9.02
N ARG A 56 7.16 -5.85 -9.00
CA ARG A 56 6.15 -6.21 -10.00
C ARG A 56 4.98 -5.21 -10.01
N GLU A 57 4.41 -4.93 -8.85
CA GLU A 57 3.28 -4.01 -8.73
C GLU A 57 3.63 -2.59 -9.16
N ALA A 58 4.81 -2.09 -8.78
CA ALA A 58 5.27 -0.76 -9.21
C ALA A 58 5.37 -0.66 -10.74
N LYS A 59 5.86 -1.72 -11.37
CA LYS A 59 5.93 -1.77 -12.84
C LYS A 59 4.55 -1.83 -13.49
N GLU A 60 3.66 -2.67 -12.96
CA GLU A 60 2.30 -2.83 -13.47
C GLU A 60 1.47 -1.56 -13.31
N GLU A 61 1.50 -0.93 -12.14
CA GLU A 61 0.64 0.19 -11.81
C GLU A 61 1.14 1.53 -12.34
N ILE A 62 2.45 1.81 -12.22
CA ILE A 62 3.01 3.13 -12.55
C ILE A 62 4.21 3.10 -13.51
N GLY A 63 4.58 1.92 -14.00
CA GLY A 63 5.57 1.79 -15.08
C GLY A 63 7.02 2.04 -14.70
N ILE A 64 7.36 2.03 -13.42
CA ILE A 64 8.74 2.24 -12.96
C ILE A 64 9.45 0.95 -12.63
N GLU A 65 10.77 1.00 -12.67
CA GLU A 65 11.63 -0.08 -12.23
C GLU A 65 12.35 0.28 -10.92
N LEU A 66 12.28 -0.64 -9.98
CA LEU A 66 12.90 -0.51 -8.67
C LEU A 66 14.10 -1.46 -8.57
N SER A 67 15.06 -1.11 -7.72
CA SER A 67 16.18 -1.98 -7.36
C SER A 67 16.06 -2.39 -5.90
N LYS A 68 16.27 -3.67 -5.61
CA LYS A 68 16.20 -4.19 -4.23
C LYS A 68 17.10 -3.43 -3.26
N LYS A 69 18.29 -3.04 -3.71
CA LYS A 69 19.25 -2.31 -2.88
C LYS A 69 18.78 -0.94 -2.40
N ASP A 70 17.81 -0.35 -3.12
CA ASP A 70 17.30 0.99 -2.83
C ASP A 70 16.02 0.97 -1.99
N LEU A 71 15.45 -0.22 -1.77
CA LEU A 71 14.22 -0.38 -0.98
C LEU A 71 14.55 -0.56 0.50
N VAL A 72 13.96 0.29 1.32
CA VAL A 72 14.14 0.24 2.77
C VAL A 72 12.83 -0.20 3.42
N PHE A 73 12.86 -1.28 4.19
CA PHE A 73 11.70 -1.67 5.01
C PHE A 73 11.44 -0.60 6.06
N ALA A 74 10.21 -0.12 6.15
CA ALA A 74 9.85 0.98 7.04
C ALA A 74 8.80 0.61 8.08
N HIS A 75 7.84 -0.24 7.74
CA HIS A 75 6.72 -0.54 8.64
C HIS A 75 6.03 -1.83 8.25
N SER A 76 5.56 -2.57 9.25
CA SER A 76 4.61 -3.66 9.05
C SER A 76 3.36 -3.42 9.90
N MET A 77 2.20 -3.61 9.29
CA MET A 77 0.91 -3.47 9.96
C MET A 77 0.16 -4.80 9.87
N TYR A 78 -0.27 -5.31 11.01
CA TYR A 78 -1.17 -6.44 11.06
C TYR A 78 -2.61 -5.93 11.23
N ARG A 79 -3.50 -6.35 10.34
CA ARG A 79 -4.93 -5.99 10.42
C ARG A 79 -5.76 -7.23 10.60
N THR A 80 -6.62 -7.25 11.61
CA THR A 80 -7.52 -8.38 11.82
C THR A 80 -8.58 -8.44 10.71
N LYS A 81 -9.16 -9.61 10.58
CA LYS A 81 -10.08 -9.99 9.50
C LYS A 81 -11.12 -8.92 9.17
N HIS A 82 -11.14 -8.53 7.91
CA HIS A 82 -12.17 -7.67 7.33
C HIS A 82 -13.29 -8.45 6.68
N ASP A 83 -12.94 -9.61 6.14
CA ASP A 83 -13.82 -10.45 5.33
C ASP A 83 -13.37 -11.92 5.40
N GLU A 84 -13.96 -12.77 4.59
CA GLU A 84 -13.70 -14.21 4.58
C GLU A 84 -12.30 -14.60 4.09
N THR A 85 -11.55 -13.68 3.50
CA THR A 85 -10.21 -13.98 2.98
C THR A 85 -9.14 -14.03 4.05
N GLY A 86 -9.45 -13.57 5.27
CA GLY A 86 -8.58 -13.60 6.43
C GLY A 86 -7.97 -12.25 6.79
N ASP A 87 -7.06 -12.29 7.74
CA ASP A 87 -6.34 -11.10 8.20
C ASP A 87 -5.45 -10.52 7.11
N ARG A 88 -4.89 -9.36 7.36
CA ARG A 88 -3.93 -8.70 6.45
C ARG A 88 -2.60 -8.49 7.15
N VAL A 89 -1.54 -8.75 6.42
CA VAL A 89 -0.17 -8.40 6.83
C VAL A 89 0.38 -7.47 5.77
N ASP A 90 0.57 -6.22 6.12
CA ASP A 90 1.02 -5.17 5.21
C ASP A 90 2.50 -4.87 5.44
N TYR A 91 3.29 -4.85 4.36
CA TYR A 91 4.70 -4.50 4.38
C TYR A 91 4.90 -3.19 3.62
N PHE A 92 5.42 -2.17 4.30
CA PHE A 92 5.67 -0.86 3.72
C PHE A 92 7.16 -0.67 3.49
N PHE A 93 7.53 -0.38 2.26
CA PHE A 93 8.89 -0.08 1.85
C PHE A 93 8.98 1.35 1.34
N VAL A 94 10.11 1.99 1.58
CA VAL A 94 10.37 3.37 1.17
C VAL A 94 11.54 3.40 0.21
N THR A 95 11.44 4.18 -0.84
CA THR A 95 12.56 4.52 -1.71
C THR A 95 12.40 5.92 -2.31
N SER A 96 13.54 6.54 -2.64
CA SER A 96 13.63 7.77 -3.43
C SER A 96 14.36 7.53 -4.75
N GLN A 97 14.60 6.26 -5.11
CA GLN A 97 15.35 5.85 -6.29
C GLN A 97 14.50 4.93 -7.17
N TRP A 98 14.41 5.25 -8.44
CA TRP A 98 13.76 4.41 -9.44
C TRP A 98 14.28 4.80 -10.84
N SER A 99 13.98 3.95 -11.83
CA SER A 99 14.19 4.28 -13.23
C SER A 99 12.86 4.22 -13.99
N GLY A 100 12.80 4.92 -15.10
CA GLY A 100 11.59 5.04 -15.91
C GLY A 100 10.73 6.24 -15.52
N GLU A 101 9.79 6.56 -16.40
CA GLU A 101 8.84 7.65 -16.21
C GLU A 101 7.57 7.14 -15.55
N ILE A 102 7.12 7.82 -14.50
CA ILE A 102 5.87 7.48 -13.81
C ILE A 102 4.69 7.73 -14.76
N LYS A 103 3.89 6.70 -14.96
CA LYS A 103 2.67 6.72 -15.79
C LYS A 103 1.56 5.96 -15.06
N ASN A 104 0.32 6.38 -15.29
CA ASN A 104 -0.83 5.58 -14.87
C ASN A 104 -1.04 4.45 -15.89
N ASN A 105 -0.56 3.26 -15.58
CA ASN A 105 -0.66 2.10 -16.46
C ASN A 105 -1.97 1.31 -16.29
N GLU A 106 -2.76 1.64 -15.27
CA GLU A 106 -4.04 0.97 -14.99
C GLU A 106 -5.19 1.98 -14.86
N PRO A 107 -5.48 2.77 -15.91
CA PRO A 107 -6.47 3.85 -15.81
C PRO A 107 -7.88 3.36 -15.50
N HIS A 108 -8.19 2.09 -15.73
CA HIS A 108 -9.46 1.49 -15.35
C HIS A 108 -9.60 1.26 -13.84
N LYS A 109 -8.49 1.22 -13.10
CA LYS A 109 -8.44 1.05 -11.63
C LYS A 109 -7.98 2.29 -10.89
N CYS A 110 -7.45 3.28 -11.59
CA CYS A 110 -6.85 4.48 -11.03
C CYS A 110 -7.14 5.67 -11.94
N ASP A 111 -7.72 6.74 -11.40
CA ASP A 111 -8.07 7.94 -12.17
C ASP A 111 -7.19 9.14 -11.89
N ASP A 112 -6.27 9.03 -10.93
CA ASP A 112 -5.33 10.11 -10.61
C ASP A 112 -4.04 9.54 -10.01
N VAL A 113 -2.91 10.01 -10.49
CA VAL A 113 -1.56 9.69 -9.97
C VAL A 113 -0.81 11.00 -9.81
N ARG A 114 -0.50 11.38 -8.58
CA ARG A 114 0.24 12.63 -8.33
C ARG A 114 0.96 12.65 -7.00
N TRP A 115 1.85 13.63 -6.88
CA TRP A 115 2.64 13.88 -5.69
C TRP A 115 1.89 14.76 -4.70
N PHE A 116 1.92 14.36 -3.43
CA PHE A 116 1.38 15.14 -2.32
C PHE A 116 2.47 15.43 -1.30
N SER A 117 2.45 16.63 -0.74
CA SER A 117 3.31 16.93 0.41
C SER A 117 3.00 15.98 1.56
N VAL A 118 4.03 15.48 2.23
CA VAL A 118 3.87 14.65 3.43
C VAL A 118 3.13 15.38 4.56
N ASN A 119 3.14 16.71 4.54
CA ASN A 119 2.46 17.56 5.53
C ASN A 119 1.05 17.97 5.09
N ALA A 120 0.61 17.60 3.89
CA ALA A 120 -0.68 17.97 3.33
C ALA A 120 -1.29 16.79 2.55
N LEU A 121 -1.40 15.64 3.19
CA LEU A 121 -2.04 14.46 2.61
C LEU A 121 -3.54 14.71 2.42
N PRO A 122 -4.15 14.17 1.35
CA PRO A 122 -5.57 14.38 1.07
C PRO A 122 -6.46 13.75 2.16
N ASN A 123 -7.62 14.36 2.42
CA ASN A 123 -8.56 13.84 3.42
C ASN A 123 -9.14 12.48 3.03
N ASN A 124 -9.30 12.24 1.72
CA ASN A 124 -9.80 10.99 1.16
C ASN A 124 -8.67 9.97 0.93
N MET A 125 -7.85 9.74 1.92
CA MET A 125 -6.79 8.74 1.87
C MET A 125 -7.19 7.50 2.67
N MET A 126 -6.90 6.30 2.15
CA MET A 126 -7.17 5.03 2.85
C MET A 126 -6.57 5.08 4.25
N HIS A 127 -7.39 4.78 5.26
CA HIS A 127 -7.06 5.03 6.66
C HIS A 127 -5.81 4.30 7.14
N HIS A 128 -5.70 3.00 6.82
CA HIS A 128 -4.53 2.22 7.24
C HIS A 128 -3.23 2.67 6.57
N VAL A 129 -3.30 3.17 5.34
CA VAL A 129 -2.13 3.72 4.64
C VAL A 129 -1.71 5.05 5.25
N ARG A 130 -2.67 5.92 5.56
CA ARG A 130 -2.42 7.17 6.30
C ARG A 130 -1.74 6.90 7.63
N ASP A 131 -2.27 5.94 8.38
CA ASP A 131 -1.72 5.59 9.69
C ASP A 131 -0.31 5.03 9.58
N ALA A 132 -0.06 4.16 8.60
CA ALA A 132 1.28 3.65 8.34
C ALA A 132 2.28 4.78 8.04
N ILE A 133 1.90 5.76 7.22
CA ILE A 133 2.76 6.91 6.91
C ILE A 133 3.08 7.71 8.18
N LYS A 134 2.10 7.92 9.05
CA LYS A 134 2.32 8.58 10.35
C LYS A 134 3.32 7.82 11.22
N TYR A 135 3.18 6.51 11.30
CA TYR A 135 4.11 5.67 12.04
C TYR A 135 5.52 5.67 11.42
N ILE A 136 5.61 5.62 10.11
CA ILE A 136 6.90 5.70 9.39
C ILE A 136 7.60 7.02 9.70
N ASN A 137 6.89 8.13 9.71
CA ASN A 137 7.44 9.45 10.03
C ASN A 137 7.95 9.55 11.48
N LYS A 138 7.45 8.70 12.37
CA LYS A 138 7.88 8.59 13.76
C LYS A 138 8.91 7.48 13.99
N ASN A 139 9.38 6.84 12.93
CA ASN A 139 10.28 5.68 12.99
C ASN A 139 9.73 4.52 13.82
N ILE A 140 8.43 4.29 13.77
CA ILE A 140 7.76 3.17 14.43
C ILE A 140 7.62 2.04 13.41
N PRO A 141 8.26 0.87 13.62
CA PRO A 141 8.33 -0.17 12.59
C PRO A 141 7.12 -1.10 12.54
N TYR A 142 6.23 -1.07 13.53
CA TYR A 142 5.14 -2.02 13.64
C TYR A 142 3.90 -1.38 14.26
N SER A 143 2.72 -1.76 13.74
CA SER A 143 1.43 -1.40 14.31
C SER A 143 0.40 -2.48 14.07
N GLU A 144 -0.71 -2.38 14.78
CA GLU A 144 -1.83 -3.31 14.69
C GLU A 144 -3.13 -2.55 14.56
N LEU A 145 -4.05 -3.10 13.78
CA LEU A 145 -5.39 -2.56 13.61
C LEU A 145 -6.40 -3.67 13.82
N GLY A 146 -7.15 -3.58 14.92
CA GLY A 146 -8.15 -4.58 15.30
C GLY A 146 -9.46 -4.43 14.55
N LEU A 147 -10.23 -5.51 14.51
CA LEU A 147 -11.59 -5.51 14.00
C LEU A 147 -12.44 -4.55 14.86
N GLY A 148 -13.13 -3.60 14.25
CA GLY A 148 -13.88 -2.54 14.94
C GLY A 148 -13.15 -1.20 14.95
N GLU A 149 -11.84 -1.17 14.78
CA GLU A 149 -11.04 0.04 14.55
C GLU A 149 -10.97 0.39 13.07
N ILE A 150 -11.40 -0.54 12.22
CA ILE A 150 -11.40 -0.40 10.78
C ILE A 150 -12.62 0.42 10.40
N THR A 151 -12.39 1.55 9.78
CA THR A 151 -13.46 2.37 9.24
C THR A 151 -14.19 1.62 8.14
N LYS A 152 -15.51 1.77 8.10
CA LYS A 152 -16.32 1.20 7.02
C LYS A 152 -15.84 1.71 5.67
N ASN A 153 -15.86 0.84 4.69
CA ASN A 153 -15.53 1.20 3.32
C ASN A 153 -16.49 2.32 2.84
N PRO A 154 -15.99 3.50 2.55
CA PRO A 154 -16.83 4.64 2.18
C PRO A 154 -17.43 4.54 0.79
N SER A 155 -17.02 3.57 -0.04
CA SER A 155 -17.58 3.34 -1.37
C SER A 155 -18.73 2.33 -1.39
N LYS A 156 -19.16 1.85 -0.23
CA LYS A 156 -20.34 0.96 -0.10
C LYS A 156 -21.51 1.67 0.52
#